data_02659716931f22a8b721bb6a1fcf1a95
#
_entry.id   02659716931f22a8b721bb6a1fcf1a95
#
_cell.length_a   1.000
_cell.length_b   1.000
_cell.length_c   1.000
_cell.angle_alpha   90.00
_cell.angle_beta   90.00
_cell.angle_gamma   90.00
#
_symmetry.space_group_name_H-M   'P 1'
#
loop_
_entity.id
_entity.type
_entity.pdbx_description
1 polymer ?
#
loop_
_entity_poly.entity_id
_entity_poly.type
_entity_poly.pdbx_seq_one_letter_code
_entity_poly.pdbx_strand_id
1 'polypeptide(L)'
;MLGLIGLTLVIALIPLVAVLAYVLVRGVPGLNATLFTSLPRPIDMGAGGMAQSMVGSLVIVTIGSVIGACVGLAGGVYLAEYGRGRFAWLVRFFADVLSGIPSITIGLFVYVLLVVPLHSFSAISAAVALAIIMLPLVVGTTEEMLRLLPGSMREAGLALGVPHWRVAVSVLLPAAASGIATGIILAVAQCGR
;
A
#
# COMPACT_ATOMS: atom_id res chain seq x y z
N MET A 1 19.67 36.24 7.35
CA MET A 1 18.69 35.15 7.24
C MET A 1 19.25 33.90 6.56
N LEU A 2 19.88 33.99 5.40
CA LEU A 2 20.47 32.83 4.70
C LEU A 2 21.50 32.05 5.54
N GLY A 3 22.35 32.75 6.31
CA GLY A 3 23.34 32.11 7.17
C GLY A 3 22.73 31.25 8.32
N LEU A 4 21.63 31.75 8.92
CA LEU A 4 20.89 31.00 9.96
C LEU A 4 20.24 29.75 9.39
N ILE A 5 19.63 29.84 8.19
CA ILE A 5 19.03 28.71 7.50
C ILE A 5 20.10 27.67 7.12
N GLY A 6 21.26 28.12 6.64
CA GLY A 6 22.39 27.24 6.34
C GLY A 6 22.92 26.52 7.59
N LEU A 7 23.03 27.23 8.71
CA LEU A 7 23.50 26.65 9.98
C LEU A 7 22.53 25.59 10.51
N THR A 8 21.22 25.87 10.52
CA THR A 8 20.21 24.91 10.95
C THR A 8 20.16 23.67 10.05
N LEU A 9 20.34 23.83 8.74
CA LEU A 9 20.41 22.71 7.81
C LEU A 9 21.64 21.82 8.12
N VAL A 10 22.82 22.41 8.32
CA VAL A 10 24.03 21.66 8.65
C VAL A 10 23.86 20.91 9.98
N ILE A 11 23.31 21.57 11.02
CA ILE A 11 23.06 20.93 12.32
C ILE A 11 22.07 19.76 12.18
N ALA A 12 21.04 19.88 11.33
CA ALA A 12 20.08 18.80 11.10
C ALA A 12 20.68 17.63 10.29
N LEU A 13 21.64 17.88 9.41
CA LEU A 13 22.30 16.85 8.62
C LEU A 13 23.32 16.03 9.43
N ILE A 14 23.96 16.61 10.44
CA ILE A 14 24.97 15.90 11.27
C ILE A 14 24.43 14.58 11.83
N PRO A 15 23.31 14.53 12.58
CA PRO A 15 22.80 13.27 13.13
C PRO A 15 22.37 12.30 12.03
N LEU A 16 21.81 12.78 10.93
CA LEU A 16 21.43 11.95 9.80
C LEU A 16 22.65 11.24 9.18
N VAL A 17 23.70 12.01 8.89
CA VAL A 17 24.94 11.47 8.32
C VAL A 17 25.65 10.55 9.31
N ALA A 18 25.68 10.90 10.60
CA ALA A 18 26.28 10.07 11.63
C ALA A 18 25.58 8.71 11.76
N VAL A 19 24.24 8.69 11.80
CA VAL A 19 23.46 7.44 11.85
C VAL A 19 23.67 6.61 10.58
N LEU A 20 23.62 7.24 9.40
CA LEU A 20 23.84 6.56 8.14
C LEU A 20 25.24 5.95 8.05
N ALA A 21 26.27 6.71 8.41
CA ALA A 21 27.64 6.23 8.46
C ALA A 21 27.81 5.07 9.44
N TYR A 22 27.23 5.18 10.64
CA TYR A 22 27.26 4.11 11.63
C TYR A 22 26.61 2.82 11.12
N VAL A 23 25.41 2.93 10.50
CA VAL A 23 24.69 1.79 9.93
C VAL A 23 25.50 1.14 8.80
N LEU A 24 26.09 1.94 7.92
CA LEU A 24 26.92 1.43 6.82
C LEU A 24 28.18 0.73 7.34
N VAL A 25 28.93 1.35 8.25
CA VAL A 25 30.17 0.78 8.78
C VAL A 25 29.93 -0.51 9.56
N ARG A 26 28.82 -0.59 10.32
CA ARG A 26 28.49 -1.77 11.12
C ARG A 26 27.67 -2.81 10.34
N GLY A 27 26.86 -2.39 9.39
CA GLY A 27 25.95 -3.26 8.63
C GLY A 27 26.62 -3.96 7.46
N VAL A 28 27.50 -3.25 6.71
CA VAL A 28 28.14 -3.82 5.52
C VAL A 28 28.93 -5.12 5.78
N PRO A 29 29.71 -5.23 6.86
CA PRO A 29 30.41 -6.48 7.17
C PRO A 29 29.47 -7.67 7.48
N GLY A 30 28.21 -7.38 7.87
CA GLY A 30 27.19 -8.39 8.13
C GLY A 30 26.44 -8.86 6.87
N LEU A 31 26.64 -8.21 5.72
CA LEU A 31 25.97 -8.57 4.46
C LEU A 31 26.67 -9.76 3.80
N ASN A 32 26.36 -10.95 4.30
CA ASN A 32 26.83 -12.22 3.74
C ASN A 32 25.69 -12.94 3.03
N ALA A 33 26.02 -13.85 2.07
CA ALA A 33 25.03 -14.68 1.39
C ALA A 33 24.21 -15.51 2.39
N THR A 34 24.79 -15.92 3.50
CA THR A 34 24.13 -16.63 4.59
C THR A 34 23.00 -15.81 5.25
N LEU A 35 23.08 -14.48 5.25
CA LEU A 35 22.01 -13.60 5.74
C LEU A 35 20.69 -13.81 4.98
N PHE A 36 20.78 -14.03 3.67
CA PHE A 36 19.63 -14.18 2.77
C PHE A 36 19.13 -15.61 2.65
N THR A 37 19.98 -16.61 2.94
CA THR A 37 19.67 -18.03 2.71
C THR A 37 19.44 -18.83 3.99
N SER A 38 19.93 -18.34 5.13
CA SER A 38 19.83 -19.06 6.40
C SER A 38 18.60 -18.64 7.21
N LEU A 39 18.10 -19.57 8.01
CA LEU A 39 17.06 -19.30 9.00
C LEU A 39 17.65 -18.54 10.22
N PRO A 40 16.82 -17.78 10.94
CA PRO A 40 17.25 -17.15 12.18
C PRO A 40 17.70 -18.21 13.18
N ARG A 41 18.86 -17.98 13.82
CA ARG A 41 19.44 -18.85 14.86
C ARG A 41 19.55 -18.09 16.17
N PRO A 42 19.46 -18.77 17.32
CA PRO A 42 19.78 -18.18 18.61
C PRO A 42 21.22 -17.59 18.61
N ILE A 43 21.42 -16.54 19.38
CA ILE A 43 22.71 -15.79 19.44
C ILE A 43 23.90 -16.71 19.75
N ASP A 44 23.68 -17.78 20.53
CA ASP A 44 24.71 -18.74 20.96
C ASP A 44 25.13 -19.74 19.87
N MET A 45 24.41 -19.82 18.73
CA MET A 45 24.64 -20.79 17.65
C MET A 45 25.31 -20.20 16.41
N GLY A 46 25.88 -18.99 16.51
CA GLY A 46 26.55 -18.31 15.41
C GLY A 46 25.62 -17.48 14.51
N ALA A 47 26.16 -16.99 13.38
CA ALA A 47 25.45 -16.09 12.51
C ALA A 47 24.19 -16.74 11.93
N GLY A 48 23.02 -16.24 12.34
CA GLY A 48 21.72 -16.57 11.73
C GLY A 48 21.42 -15.71 10.51
N GLY A 49 20.41 -16.12 9.74
CA GLY A 49 19.93 -15.37 8.56
C GLY A 49 18.53 -14.77 8.76
N MET A 50 18.06 -14.04 7.76
CA MET A 50 16.75 -13.39 7.72
C MET A 50 15.82 -13.97 6.63
N ALA A 51 16.18 -15.12 6.03
CA ALA A 51 15.44 -15.70 4.91
C ALA A 51 13.95 -15.85 5.19
N GLN A 52 13.59 -16.37 6.38
CA GLN A 52 12.20 -16.55 6.78
C GLN A 52 11.43 -15.22 6.84
N SER A 53 12.04 -14.18 7.41
CA SER A 53 11.40 -12.86 7.53
C SER A 53 11.19 -12.21 6.16
N MET A 54 12.15 -12.36 5.25
CA MET A 54 12.04 -11.83 3.89
C MET A 54 10.93 -12.54 3.10
N VAL A 55 10.92 -13.87 3.11
CA VAL A 55 9.89 -14.66 2.43
C VAL A 55 8.52 -14.41 3.06
N GLY A 56 8.43 -14.39 4.38
CA GLY A 56 7.18 -14.10 5.09
C GLY A 56 6.62 -12.73 4.75
N SER A 57 7.44 -11.69 4.78
CA SER A 57 7.03 -10.33 4.37
C SER A 57 6.59 -10.29 2.92
N LEU A 58 7.32 -10.93 2.01
CA LEU A 58 6.96 -10.97 0.59
C LEU A 58 5.59 -11.62 0.38
N VAL A 59 5.34 -12.75 1.02
CA VAL A 59 4.05 -13.47 0.95
C VAL A 59 2.91 -12.61 1.48
N ILE A 60 3.07 -12.03 2.68
CA ILE A 60 2.05 -11.21 3.31
C ILE A 60 1.74 -9.97 2.46
N VAL A 61 2.77 -9.25 2.01
CA VAL A 61 2.61 -8.05 1.17
C VAL A 61 1.96 -8.41 -0.16
N THR A 62 2.37 -9.50 -0.80
CA THR A 62 1.78 -9.92 -2.09
C THR A 62 0.29 -10.25 -1.93
N ILE A 63 -0.07 -11.07 -0.96
CA ILE A 63 -1.49 -11.44 -0.72
C ILE A 63 -2.30 -10.20 -0.35
N GLY A 64 -1.81 -9.37 0.57
CA GLY A 64 -2.47 -8.15 1.00
C GLY A 64 -2.66 -7.16 -0.14
N SER A 65 -1.63 -6.99 -0.99
CA SER A 65 -1.68 -6.11 -2.15
C SER A 65 -2.66 -6.60 -3.21
N VAL A 66 -2.72 -7.89 -3.49
CA VAL A 66 -3.69 -8.45 -4.44
C VAL A 66 -5.12 -8.22 -3.95
N ILE A 67 -5.40 -8.51 -2.69
CA ILE A 67 -6.74 -8.29 -2.11
C ILE A 67 -7.08 -6.79 -2.11
N GLY A 68 -6.18 -5.96 -1.57
CA GLY A 68 -6.39 -4.51 -1.47
C GLY A 68 -6.53 -3.83 -2.83
N ALA A 69 -5.71 -4.23 -3.82
CA ALA A 69 -5.80 -3.71 -5.18
C ALA A 69 -7.10 -4.14 -5.87
N CYS A 70 -7.49 -5.41 -5.83
CA CYS A 70 -8.72 -5.89 -6.47
C CYS A 70 -9.96 -5.20 -5.89
N VAL A 71 -10.09 -5.14 -4.57
CA VAL A 71 -11.24 -4.52 -3.91
C VAL A 71 -11.21 -3.00 -4.07
N GLY A 72 -10.03 -2.38 -3.92
CA GLY A 72 -9.84 -0.95 -4.09
C GLY A 72 -10.12 -0.47 -5.52
N LEU A 73 -9.64 -1.20 -6.52
CA LEU A 73 -9.96 -0.93 -7.94
C LEU A 73 -11.47 -1.00 -8.19
N ALA A 74 -12.12 -2.07 -7.75
CA ALA A 74 -13.58 -2.21 -7.92
C ALA A 74 -14.33 -1.06 -7.25
N GLY A 75 -13.96 -0.68 -6.04
CA GLY A 75 -14.52 0.46 -5.32
C GLY A 75 -14.27 1.79 -6.03
N GLY A 76 -13.06 2.06 -6.48
CA GLY A 76 -12.70 3.28 -7.20
C GLY A 76 -13.39 3.42 -8.54
N VAL A 77 -13.48 2.33 -9.32
CA VAL A 77 -14.26 2.31 -10.59
C VAL A 77 -15.73 2.56 -10.32
N TYR A 78 -16.29 1.92 -9.29
CA TYR A 78 -17.68 2.16 -8.91
C TYR A 78 -17.91 3.64 -8.56
N LEU A 79 -17.04 4.25 -7.78
CA LEU A 79 -17.15 5.66 -7.38
C LEU A 79 -16.98 6.63 -8.55
N ALA A 80 -16.10 6.32 -9.51
CA ALA A 80 -15.88 7.16 -10.68
C ALA A 80 -17.04 7.11 -11.68
N GLU A 81 -17.57 5.92 -11.96
CA GLU A 81 -18.54 5.71 -13.02
C GLU A 81 -20.00 5.68 -12.55
N TYR A 82 -20.25 5.17 -11.35
CA TYR A 82 -21.59 5.02 -10.78
C TYR A 82 -21.80 5.84 -9.50
N GLY A 83 -20.80 6.57 -9.06
CA GLY A 83 -20.70 7.24 -7.75
C GLY A 83 -21.68 8.39 -7.53
N ARG A 84 -22.99 8.19 -7.81
CA ARG A 84 -24.08 9.12 -7.53
C ARG A 84 -25.00 8.54 -6.45
N GLY A 85 -25.38 9.38 -5.48
CA GLY A 85 -26.32 8.99 -4.43
C GLY A 85 -25.70 8.61 -3.08
N ARG A 86 -26.56 8.14 -2.15
CA ARG A 86 -26.23 7.88 -0.74
C ARG A 86 -25.16 6.79 -0.57
N PHE A 87 -25.18 5.76 -1.41
CA PHE A 87 -24.23 4.66 -1.29
C PHE A 87 -22.78 5.09 -1.66
N ALA A 88 -22.62 5.87 -2.73
CA ALA A 88 -21.32 6.41 -3.09
C ALA A 88 -20.76 7.36 -2.01
N TRP A 89 -21.63 8.17 -1.41
CA TRP A 89 -21.25 9.00 -0.27
C TRP A 89 -20.75 8.14 0.91
N LEU A 90 -21.47 7.04 1.19
CA LEU A 90 -21.08 6.12 2.28
C LEU A 90 -19.72 5.47 2.03
N VAL A 91 -19.46 5.01 0.80
CA VAL A 91 -18.16 4.39 0.44
C VAL A 91 -17.02 5.40 0.59
N ARG A 92 -17.19 6.65 0.12
CA ARG A 92 -16.19 7.72 0.33
C ARG A 92 -15.99 8.01 1.81
N PHE A 93 -17.08 8.15 2.55
CA PHE A 93 -17.01 8.40 3.99
C PHE A 93 -16.19 7.31 4.71
N PHE A 94 -16.42 6.02 4.42
CA PHE A 94 -15.64 4.95 5.01
C PHE A 94 -14.18 4.97 4.56
N ALA A 95 -13.89 5.28 3.30
CA ALA A 95 -12.51 5.42 2.82
C ALA A 95 -11.79 6.57 3.55
N ASP A 96 -12.45 7.72 3.72
CA ASP A 96 -11.90 8.87 4.43
C ASP A 96 -11.65 8.57 5.91
N VAL A 97 -12.61 7.91 6.57
CA VAL A 97 -12.47 7.48 7.97
C VAL A 97 -11.30 6.51 8.14
N LEU A 98 -11.20 5.49 7.26
CA LEU A 98 -10.09 4.53 7.29
C LEU A 98 -8.73 5.20 7.06
N SER A 99 -8.67 6.23 6.21
CA SER A 99 -7.43 7.00 5.99
C SER A 99 -6.96 7.76 7.24
N GLY A 100 -7.88 8.13 8.12
CA GLY A 100 -7.59 8.82 9.38
C GLY A 100 -7.22 7.90 10.54
N ILE A 101 -7.46 6.59 10.42
CA ILE A 101 -7.18 5.64 11.50
C ILE A 101 -5.70 5.27 11.51
N PRO A 102 -5.00 5.33 12.67
CA PRO A 102 -3.64 4.83 12.78
C PRO A 102 -3.54 3.34 12.40
N SER A 103 -2.54 2.96 11.61
CA SER A 103 -2.34 1.58 11.14
C SER A 103 -2.28 0.54 12.26
N ILE A 104 -1.73 0.92 13.43
CA ILE A 104 -1.69 0.07 14.63
C ILE A 104 -3.11 -0.30 15.08
N THR A 105 -4.05 0.64 15.02
CA THR A 105 -5.45 0.39 15.41
C THR A 105 -6.12 -0.61 14.47
N ILE A 106 -5.86 -0.49 13.15
CA ILE A 106 -6.36 -1.45 12.16
C ILE A 106 -5.76 -2.83 12.40
N GLY A 107 -4.45 -2.92 12.67
CA GLY A 107 -3.78 -4.17 13.01
C GLY A 107 -4.38 -4.83 14.26
N LEU A 108 -4.63 -4.06 15.32
CA LEU A 108 -5.26 -4.55 16.54
C LEU A 108 -6.71 -5.02 16.31
N PHE A 109 -7.47 -4.29 15.51
CA PHE A 109 -8.83 -4.67 15.13
C PHE A 109 -8.86 -6.03 14.41
N VAL A 110 -8.00 -6.21 13.42
CA VAL A 110 -7.88 -7.48 12.68
C VAL A 110 -7.38 -8.60 13.58
N TYR A 111 -6.46 -8.31 14.50
CA TYR A 111 -6.01 -9.26 15.51
C TYR A 111 -7.17 -9.80 16.34
N VAL A 112 -7.99 -8.92 16.90
CA VAL A 112 -9.15 -9.31 17.72
C VAL A 112 -10.19 -10.08 16.88
N LEU A 113 -10.39 -9.68 15.63
CA LEU A 113 -11.42 -10.26 14.76
C LEU A 113 -11.02 -11.61 14.15
N LEU A 114 -9.76 -11.80 13.80
CA LEU A 114 -9.29 -13.00 13.08
C LEU A 114 -8.38 -13.90 13.93
N VAL A 115 -7.41 -13.32 14.63
CA VAL A 115 -6.40 -14.13 15.34
C VAL A 115 -6.96 -14.71 16.63
N VAL A 116 -7.71 -13.94 17.40
CA VAL A 116 -8.30 -14.39 18.67
C VAL A 116 -9.28 -15.55 18.47
N PRO A 117 -10.25 -15.52 17.54
CA PRO A 117 -11.18 -16.64 17.34
C PRO A 117 -10.51 -17.89 16.75
N LEU A 118 -9.51 -17.68 15.87
CA LEU A 118 -8.79 -18.77 15.22
C LEU A 118 -7.69 -19.39 16.09
N HIS A 119 -7.36 -18.77 17.23
CA HIS A 119 -6.28 -19.16 18.15
C HIS A 119 -4.93 -19.40 17.44
N SER A 120 -4.71 -18.79 16.28
CA SER A 120 -3.50 -18.96 15.47
C SER A 120 -3.11 -17.70 14.73
N PHE A 121 -1.82 -17.39 14.77
CA PHE A 121 -1.24 -16.36 13.91
C PHE A 121 -1.11 -16.92 12.49
N SER A 122 -1.67 -16.20 11.51
CA SER A 122 -1.57 -16.61 10.11
C SER A 122 -1.12 -15.45 9.23
N ALA A 123 -0.41 -15.79 8.13
CA ALA A 123 -0.05 -14.82 7.10
C ALA A 123 -1.29 -14.15 6.48
N ILE A 124 -2.43 -14.87 6.44
CA ILE A 124 -3.69 -14.36 5.92
C ILE A 124 -4.24 -13.24 6.81
N SER A 125 -4.20 -13.39 8.14
CA SER A 125 -4.65 -12.34 9.05
C SER A 125 -3.84 -11.06 8.88
N ALA A 126 -2.52 -11.18 8.73
CA ALA A 126 -1.65 -10.04 8.46
C ALA A 126 -1.91 -9.42 7.06
N ALA A 127 -2.14 -10.25 6.04
CA ALA A 127 -2.46 -9.79 4.69
C ALA A 127 -3.81 -9.05 4.64
N VAL A 128 -4.81 -9.48 5.39
CA VAL A 128 -6.10 -8.78 5.52
C VAL A 128 -5.93 -7.41 6.18
N ALA A 129 -5.12 -7.30 7.24
CA ALA A 129 -4.81 -6.01 7.86
C ALA A 129 -4.16 -5.05 6.86
N LEU A 130 -3.16 -5.52 6.10
CA LEU A 130 -2.51 -4.75 5.05
C LEU A 130 -3.49 -4.33 3.95
N ALA A 131 -4.36 -5.24 3.50
CA ALA A 131 -5.37 -4.94 2.49
C ALA A 131 -6.30 -3.82 2.96
N ILE A 132 -6.77 -3.84 4.21
CA ILE A 132 -7.63 -2.79 4.78
C ILE A 132 -6.92 -1.44 4.81
N ILE A 133 -5.63 -1.40 5.17
CA ILE A 133 -4.83 -0.17 5.18
C ILE A 133 -4.66 0.40 3.76
N MET A 134 -4.51 -0.46 2.75
CA MET A 134 -4.35 -0.05 1.35
C MET A 134 -5.65 0.43 0.70
N LEU A 135 -6.80 -0.08 1.14
CA LEU A 135 -8.10 0.17 0.50
C LEU A 135 -8.38 1.65 0.24
N PRO A 136 -8.33 2.56 1.23
CA PRO A 136 -8.69 3.96 1.01
C PRO A 136 -7.80 4.62 -0.04
N LEU A 137 -6.51 4.34 -0.05
CA LEU A 137 -5.59 4.93 -1.00
C LEU A 137 -5.84 4.42 -2.42
N VAL A 138 -6.04 3.11 -2.60
CA VAL A 138 -6.31 2.53 -3.92
C VAL A 138 -7.68 2.98 -4.45
N VAL A 139 -8.71 3.05 -3.60
CA VAL A 139 -10.03 3.57 -3.98
C VAL A 139 -9.92 5.02 -4.44
N GLY A 140 -9.29 5.89 -3.63
CA GLY A 140 -9.16 7.32 -3.93
C GLY A 140 -8.36 7.58 -5.19
N THR A 141 -7.18 6.99 -5.31
CA THR A 141 -6.33 7.17 -6.50
C THR A 141 -7.00 6.63 -7.78
N THR A 142 -7.71 5.50 -7.69
CA THR A 142 -8.45 4.97 -8.84
C THR A 142 -9.59 5.89 -9.25
N GLU A 143 -10.38 6.39 -8.30
CA GLU A 143 -11.46 7.34 -8.56
C GLU A 143 -10.92 8.63 -9.22
N GLU A 144 -9.84 9.20 -8.67
CA GLU A 144 -9.21 10.42 -9.18
C GLU A 144 -8.67 10.23 -10.60
N MET A 145 -7.93 9.16 -10.85
CA MET A 145 -7.36 8.89 -12.18
C MET A 145 -8.44 8.70 -13.24
N LEU A 146 -9.52 8.00 -12.93
CA LEU A 146 -10.64 7.83 -13.86
C LEU A 146 -11.41 9.13 -14.09
N ARG A 147 -11.50 10.01 -13.10
CA ARG A 147 -12.16 11.33 -13.23
C ARG A 147 -11.34 12.33 -14.04
N LEU A 148 -10.01 12.18 -14.10
CA LEU A 148 -9.16 13.02 -14.94
C LEU A 148 -9.32 12.73 -16.44
N LEU A 149 -9.90 11.58 -16.82
CA LEU A 149 -10.12 11.25 -18.21
C LEU A 149 -11.23 12.13 -18.81
N PRO A 150 -11.05 12.61 -20.07
CA PRO A 150 -12.05 13.42 -20.74
C PRO A 150 -13.39 12.71 -20.89
N GLY A 151 -14.50 13.43 -20.65
CA GLY A 151 -15.85 12.89 -20.81
C GLY A 151 -16.14 12.38 -22.22
N SER A 152 -15.51 12.97 -23.25
CA SER A 152 -15.63 12.55 -24.65
C SER A 152 -15.26 11.08 -24.89
N MET A 153 -14.33 10.51 -24.11
CA MET A 153 -14.01 9.09 -24.20
C MET A 153 -15.19 8.20 -23.77
N ARG A 154 -15.92 8.62 -22.71
CA ARG A 154 -17.13 7.93 -22.25
C ARG A 154 -18.25 8.05 -23.26
N GLU A 155 -18.47 9.26 -23.76
CA GLU A 155 -19.52 9.55 -24.75
C GLU A 155 -19.28 8.81 -26.06
N ALA A 156 -18.05 8.77 -26.56
CA ALA A 156 -17.69 8.02 -27.76
C ALA A 156 -18.00 6.52 -27.64
N GLY A 157 -17.65 5.91 -26.50
CA GLY A 157 -17.94 4.51 -26.23
C GLY A 157 -19.45 4.23 -26.17
N LEU A 158 -20.22 5.10 -25.53
CA LEU A 158 -21.65 4.98 -25.41
C LEU A 158 -22.38 5.22 -26.78
N ALA A 159 -21.85 6.15 -27.58
CA ALA A 159 -22.39 6.42 -28.93
C ALA A 159 -22.25 5.21 -29.86
N LEU A 160 -21.26 4.34 -29.64
CA LEU A 160 -21.13 3.07 -30.37
C LEU A 160 -22.04 1.95 -29.83
N GLY A 161 -22.93 2.26 -28.89
CA GLY A 161 -23.85 1.29 -28.29
C GLY A 161 -23.21 0.33 -27.29
N VAL A 162 -21.97 0.60 -26.87
CA VAL A 162 -21.28 -0.25 -25.89
C VAL A 162 -21.86 0.02 -24.48
N PRO A 163 -22.20 -1.03 -23.70
CA PRO A 163 -22.76 -0.85 -22.37
C PRO A 163 -21.72 -0.19 -21.43
N HIS A 164 -22.20 0.66 -20.52
CA HIS A 164 -21.40 1.53 -19.65
C HIS A 164 -20.26 0.80 -18.90
N TRP A 165 -20.55 -0.39 -18.36
CA TRP A 165 -19.53 -1.18 -17.65
C TRP A 165 -18.38 -1.65 -18.55
N ARG A 166 -18.69 -1.95 -19.83
CA ARG A 166 -17.67 -2.36 -20.79
C ARG A 166 -16.81 -1.19 -21.22
N VAL A 167 -17.37 0.01 -21.38
CA VAL A 167 -16.60 1.24 -21.62
C VAL A 167 -15.64 1.47 -20.45
N ALA A 168 -16.10 1.31 -19.20
CA ALA A 168 -15.25 1.46 -18.02
C ALA A 168 -14.06 0.49 -18.02
N VAL A 169 -14.31 -0.80 -18.30
CA VAL A 169 -13.26 -1.83 -18.22
C VAL A 169 -12.35 -1.84 -19.45
N SER A 170 -12.88 -1.65 -20.67
CA SER A 170 -12.11 -1.80 -21.91
C SER A 170 -11.48 -0.50 -22.43
N VAL A 171 -11.98 0.66 -22.01
CA VAL A 171 -11.50 1.97 -22.49
C VAL A 171 -10.88 2.78 -21.36
N LEU A 172 -11.64 3.01 -20.29
CA LEU A 172 -11.21 3.95 -19.23
C LEU A 172 -10.13 3.35 -18.34
N LEU A 173 -10.28 2.10 -17.89
CA LEU A 173 -9.26 1.44 -17.05
C LEU A 173 -7.89 1.33 -17.73
N PRO A 174 -7.78 0.87 -19.01
CA PRO A 174 -6.50 0.87 -19.71
C PRO A 174 -5.93 2.27 -19.92
N ALA A 175 -6.78 3.27 -20.20
CA ALA A 175 -6.34 4.65 -20.35
C ALA A 175 -5.78 5.26 -19.05
N ALA A 176 -6.33 4.88 -17.89
CA ALA A 176 -5.85 5.32 -16.57
C ALA A 176 -4.80 4.38 -15.94
N ALA A 177 -4.41 3.29 -16.62
CA ALA A 177 -3.63 2.21 -16.03
C ALA A 177 -2.30 2.66 -15.40
N SER A 178 -1.59 3.60 -16.03
CA SER A 178 -0.31 4.12 -15.50
C SER A 178 -0.48 4.87 -14.18
N GLY A 179 -1.53 5.70 -14.07
CA GLY A 179 -1.84 6.42 -12.84
C GLY A 179 -2.32 5.48 -11.73
N ILE A 180 -3.18 4.53 -12.06
CA ILE A 180 -3.67 3.52 -11.11
C ILE A 180 -2.52 2.63 -10.61
N ALA A 181 -1.64 2.18 -11.50
CA ALA A 181 -0.47 1.40 -11.12
C ALA A 181 0.44 2.17 -10.14
N THR A 182 0.68 3.45 -10.40
CA THR A 182 1.43 4.33 -9.47
C THR A 182 0.74 4.41 -8.11
N GLY A 183 -0.59 4.56 -8.08
CA GLY A 183 -1.37 4.57 -6.85
C GLY A 183 -1.25 3.27 -6.05
N ILE A 184 -1.32 2.11 -6.73
CA ILE A 184 -1.15 0.81 -6.09
C ILE A 184 0.28 0.65 -5.54
N ILE A 185 1.31 1.02 -6.31
CA ILE A 185 2.71 0.97 -5.85
C ILE A 185 2.90 1.85 -4.61
N LEU A 186 2.31 3.03 -4.60
CA LEU A 186 2.35 3.93 -3.46
C LEU A 186 1.66 3.33 -2.23
N ALA A 187 0.51 2.66 -2.42
CA ALA A 187 -0.21 1.97 -1.36
C ALA A 187 0.63 0.83 -0.75
N VAL A 188 1.32 0.04 -1.59
CA VAL A 188 2.25 -1.01 -1.13
C VAL A 188 3.42 -0.39 -0.36
N ALA A 189 3.99 0.71 -0.84
CA ALA A 189 5.09 1.39 -0.18
C ALA A 189 4.70 1.97 1.20
N GLN A 190 3.45 2.42 1.37
CA GLN A 190 2.94 2.85 2.67
C GLN A 190 2.79 1.71 3.69
N CYS A 191 2.51 0.50 3.24
CA CYS A 191 2.42 -0.68 4.11
C CYS A 191 3.78 -1.12 4.68
N GLY A 192 4.89 -0.71 4.08
CA GLY A 192 6.25 -1.02 4.53
C GLY A 192 6.81 -0.04 5.58
N ARG A 193 6.03 0.96 5.99
CA ARG A 193 6.40 1.90 7.05
C ARG A 193 5.77 1.49 8.37
#